data_04194909fa2cde4a93b1e89063ba7c0a
#
_entry.id   04194909fa2cde4a93b1e89063ba7c0a
#
_cell.length_a   1.000
_cell.length_b   1.000
_cell.length_c   1.000
_cell.angle_alpha   90.00
_cell.angle_beta   90.00
_cell.angle_gamma   90.00
#
_symmetry.space_group_name_H-M   'P 1'
#
loop_
_entity.id
_entity.type
_entity.pdbx_description
1 polymer ?
#
loop_
_entity_poly.entity_id
_entity_poly.type
_entity_poly.pdbx_seq_one_letter_code
_entity_poly.pdbx_strand_id
1 'polypeptide(L)'
;MKKVSMYTLSTCPWCRKTKQFFNQHHIPFEFVDYDLADETTQDKIMHELDAEGVKGFPFVRIGDQTVEGYRPERFATLLGPRSSTE
;
A
#
# COMPACT_ATOMS: atom_id res chain seq x y z
N MET A 1 -6.51 15.46 -0.15
CA MET A 1 -6.49 14.04 0.22
C MET A 1 -5.27 13.37 -0.39
N LYS A 2 -4.62 12.52 0.36
CA LYS A 2 -3.40 11.87 -0.12
C LYS A 2 -3.75 10.68 -1.00
N LYS A 3 -2.97 10.50 -2.04
CA LYS A 3 -3.15 9.34 -2.90
C LYS A 3 -2.57 8.10 -2.23
N VAL A 4 -3.30 7.00 -2.32
CA VAL A 4 -2.88 5.73 -1.75
C VAL A 4 -2.65 4.75 -2.90
N SER A 5 -1.48 4.14 -2.90
CA SER A 5 -1.16 3.07 -3.84
C SER A 5 -0.36 2.00 -3.11
N MET A 6 -0.36 0.79 -3.65
CA MET A 6 0.35 -0.28 -2.98
C MET A 6 0.74 -1.38 -3.96
N TYR A 7 1.80 -2.09 -3.60
CA TYR A 7 2.21 -3.31 -4.26
C TYR A 7 1.88 -4.46 -3.33
N THR A 8 1.23 -5.48 -3.86
CA THR A 8 0.68 -6.57 -3.07
C THR A 8 0.96 -7.90 -3.74
N LEU A 9 0.59 -8.97 -3.05
CA LEU A 9 0.55 -10.31 -3.63
C LEU A 9 -0.89 -10.79 -3.57
N SER A 10 -1.34 -11.42 -4.63
CA SER A 10 -2.74 -11.83 -4.71
C SER A 10 -3.12 -12.86 -3.66
N THR A 11 -2.14 -13.63 -3.17
CA THR A 11 -2.38 -14.69 -2.19
C THR A 11 -1.98 -14.32 -0.78
N CYS A 12 -1.56 -13.09 -0.55
CA CYS A 12 -1.03 -12.66 0.74
C CYS A 12 -2.17 -12.23 1.67
N PRO A 13 -2.33 -12.86 2.82
CA PRO A 13 -3.40 -12.47 3.76
C PRO A 13 -3.25 -11.04 4.27
N TRP A 14 -2.01 -10.61 4.53
CA TRP A 14 -1.78 -9.26 5.02
C TRP A 14 -2.08 -8.21 3.97
N CYS A 15 -1.82 -8.53 2.70
CA CYS A 15 -2.19 -7.65 1.61
C CYS A 15 -3.71 -7.51 1.52
N ARG A 16 -4.41 -8.62 1.71
CA ARG A 16 -5.87 -8.60 1.70
C ARG A 16 -6.41 -7.74 2.83
N LYS A 17 -5.84 -7.88 4.03
CA LYS A 17 -6.25 -7.07 5.17
C LYS A 17 -5.99 -5.59 4.93
N THR A 18 -4.87 -5.28 4.28
CA THR A 18 -4.55 -3.90 3.94
C THR A 18 -5.60 -3.31 3.01
N LYS A 19 -5.96 -4.04 1.98
CA LYS A 19 -6.99 -3.59 1.05
C LYS A 19 -8.33 -3.39 1.77
N GLN A 20 -8.67 -4.31 2.67
CA GLN A 20 -9.90 -4.19 3.44
C GLN A 20 -9.92 -2.95 4.30
N PHE A 21 -8.78 -2.62 4.90
CA PHE A 21 -8.68 -1.42 5.74
C PHE A 21 -9.10 -0.18 4.97
N PHE A 22 -8.52 0.01 3.79
CA PHE A 22 -8.84 1.20 3.01
C PHE A 22 -10.27 1.18 2.49
N ASN A 23 -10.78 0.00 2.13
CA ASN A 23 -12.17 -0.12 1.70
C ASN A 23 -13.13 0.22 2.83
N GLN A 24 -12.86 -0.28 4.04
CA GLN A 24 -13.72 -0.02 5.18
C GLN A 24 -13.75 1.46 5.57
N HIS A 25 -12.66 2.16 5.31
CA HIS A 25 -12.58 3.58 5.61
C HIS A 25 -12.96 4.45 4.41
N HIS A 26 -13.47 3.83 3.35
CA HIS A 26 -13.92 4.52 2.14
C HIS A 26 -12.81 5.37 1.52
N ILE A 27 -11.60 4.85 1.53
CA ILE A 27 -10.44 5.53 0.98
C ILE A 27 -10.08 4.85 -0.34
N PRO A 28 -10.17 5.55 -1.46
CA PRO A 28 -9.79 4.95 -2.74
C PRO A 28 -8.28 4.68 -2.79
N PHE A 29 -7.92 3.60 -3.45
CA PHE A 29 -6.51 3.26 -3.59
C PHE A 29 -6.31 2.50 -4.90
N GLU A 30 -5.06 2.50 -5.34
CA GLU A 30 -4.62 1.72 -6.49
C GLU A 30 -3.70 0.62 -5.98
N PHE A 31 -3.69 -0.51 -6.67
CA PHE A 31 -2.77 -1.57 -6.28
C PHE A 31 -2.35 -2.37 -7.51
N VAL A 32 -1.19 -3.00 -7.36
CA VAL A 32 -0.69 -3.95 -8.35
C VAL A 32 -0.28 -5.21 -7.59
N ASP A 33 -0.87 -6.34 -7.97
CA ASP A 33 -0.44 -7.63 -7.43
C ASP A 33 0.82 -8.05 -8.20
N TYR A 34 1.94 -8.07 -7.48
CA TYR A 34 3.24 -8.36 -8.08
C TYR A 34 3.25 -9.69 -8.80
N ASP A 35 2.65 -10.71 -8.17
CA ASP A 35 2.67 -12.06 -8.71
C ASP A 35 1.84 -12.20 -9.98
N LEU A 36 0.95 -11.26 -10.25
CA LEU A 36 0.12 -11.28 -11.46
C LEU A 36 0.59 -10.29 -12.52
N ALA A 37 1.60 -9.51 -12.21
CA ALA A 37 2.09 -8.48 -13.11
C ALA A 37 3.04 -9.08 -14.15
N ASP A 38 3.22 -8.36 -15.26
CA ASP A 38 4.17 -8.80 -16.26
C ASP A 38 5.60 -8.55 -15.78
N GLU A 39 6.56 -9.10 -16.52
CA GLU A 39 7.95 -9.08 -16.11
C GLU A 39 8.50 -7.66 -15.97
N THR A 40 8.15 -6.80 -16.91
CA THR A 40 8.61 -5.41 -16.87
C THR A 40 8.10 -4.70 -15.62
N THR A 41 6.84 -4.90 -15.31
CA THR A 41 6.24 -4.31 -14.12
C THR A 41 6.87 -4.88 -12.86
N GLN A 42 7.12 -6.19 -12.83
CA GLN A 42 7.77 -6.82 -11.69
C GLN A 42 9.15 -6.24 -11.44
N ASP A 43 9.92 -6.03 -12.51
CA ASP A 43 11.24 -5.44 -12.38
C ASP A 43 11.17 -4.04 -11.80
N LYS A 44 10.21 -3.25 -12.27
CA LYS A 44 10.03 -1.90 -11.76
C LYS A 44 9.69 -1.92 -10.27
N ILE A 45 8.80 -2.83 -9.87
CA ILE A 45 8.39 -2.93 -8.47
C ILE A 45 9.59 -3.31 -7.62
N MET A 46 10.39 -4.28 -8.04
CA MET A 46 11.55 -4.68 -7.28
C MET A 46 12.57 -3.55 -7.13
N HIS A 47 12.75 -2.76 -8.19
CA HIS A 47 13.62 -1.58 -8.10
C HIS A 47 13.13 -0.60 -7.05
N GLU A 48 11.83 -0.37 -7.00
CA GLU A 48 11.28 0.57 -6.01
C GLU A 48 11.42 0.02 -4.60
N LEU A 49 11.17 -1.27 -4.41
CA LEU A 49 11.31 -1.88 -3.09
C LEU A 49 12.76 -1.80 -2.63
N ASP A 50 13.70 -2.08 -3.52
CA ASP A 50 15.12 -2.01 -3.19
C ASP A 50 15.52 -0.60 -2.80
N ALA A 51 15.04 0.40 -3.53
CA ALA A 51 15.35 1.79 -3.25
C ALA A 51 14.86 2.22 -1.87
N GLU A 52 13.74 1.65 -1.43
CA GLU A 52 13.17 1.98 -0.12
C GLU A 52 13.67 1.06 0.98
N GLY A 53 14.49 0.07 0.64
CA GLY A 53 14.97 -0.89 1.62
C GLY A 53 13.89 -1.84 2.12
N VAL A 54 12.85 -2.07 1.35
CA VAL A 54 11.71 -2.90 1.71
C VAL A 54 11.89 -4.28 1.10
N LYS A 55 11.55 -5.31 1.86
CA LYS A 55 11.79 -6.68 1.43
C LYS A 55 10.53 -7.51 1.26
N GLY A 56 9.37 -6.95 1.47
CA GLY A 56 8.16 -7.75 1.38
C GLY A 56 6.92 -6.94 1.09
N PHE A 57 5.80 -7.64 1.12
CA PHE A 57 4.50 -7.08 0.80
C PHE A 57 3.60 -7.16 2.02
N PRO A 58 2.60 -6.30 2.14
CA PRO A 58 2.29 -5.21 1.21
C PRO A 58 3.23 -4.03 1.39
N PHE A 59 3.48 -3.32 0.30
CA PHE A 59 4.25 -2.08 0.34
C PHE A 59 3.28 -0.96 -0.03
N VAL A 60 3.00 -0.07 0.90
CA VAL A 60 1.95 0.94 0.77
C VAL A 60 2.58 2.32 0.68
N ARG A 61 2.10 3.12 -0.25
CA ARG A 61 2.53 4.51 -0.37
C ARG A 61 1.32 5.41 -0.14
N ILE A 62 1.44 6.31 0.83
CA ILE A 62 0.40 7.28 1.17
C ILE A 62 1.00 8.65 0.99
N GLY A 63 0.59 9.34 -0.07
CA GLY A 63 1.25 10.57 -0.45
C GLY A 63 2.70 10.29 -0.80
N ASP A 64 3.63 10.92 -0.09
CA ASP A 64 5.05 10.68 -0.30
C ASP A 64 5.68 9.82 0.81
N GLN A 65 4.86 9.23 1.67
CA GLN A 65 5.33 8.36 2.74
C GLN A 65 5.09 6.90 2.37
N THR A 66 5.94 6.01 2.86
CA THR A 66 5.82 4.60 2.58
C THR A 66 5.70 3.79 3.85
N VAL A 67 4.98 2.67 3.77
CA VAL A 67 4.78 1.77 4.90
C VAL A 67 4.96 0.34 4.41
N GLU A 68 5.79 -0.42 5.10
CA GLU A 68 5.97 -1.84 4.81
C GLU A 68 5.10 -2.66 5.74
N GLY A 69 4.25 -3.51 5.17
CA GLY A 69 3.41 -4.41 5.94
C GLY A 69 2.06 -3.82 6.29
N TYR A 70 1.25 -4.64 6.96
CA TYR A 70 -0.06 -4.20 7.41
C TYR A 70 0.08 -3.48 8.75
N ARG A 71 -0.05 -2.17 8.71
CA ARG A 71 0.11 -1.34 9.90
C ARG A 71 -1.02 -0.31 9.95
N PRO A 72 -2.19 -0.73 10.43
CA PRO A 72 -3.36 0.15 10.39
C PRO A 72 -3.17 1.45 11.16
N GLU A 73 -2.44 1.41 12.27
CA GLU A 73 -2.19 2.62 13.05
C GLU A 73 -1.35 3.62 12.25
N ARG A 74 -0.37 3.10 11.53
CA ARG A 74 0.48 3.95 10.70
C ARG A 74 -0.31 4.53 9.56
N PHE A 75 -1.17 3.72 8.93
CA PHE A 75 -2.02 4.21 7.86
C PHE A 75 -2.89 5.36 8.35
N ALA A 76 -3.51 5.17 9.52
CA ALA A 76 -4.37 6.21 10.08
C ALA A 76 -3.61 7.49 10.35
N THR A 77 -2.40 7.37 10.90
CA THR A 77 -1.56 8.52 11.19
C THR A 77 -1.23 9.29 9.92
N LEU A 78 -0.85 8.57 8.87
CA LEU A 78 -0.44 9.22 7.62
C LEU A 78 -1.61 9.84 6.87
N LEU A 79 -2.80 9.26 7.03
CA LEU A 79 -4.00 9.82 6.40
C LEU A 79 -4.49 11.07 7.10
N GLY A 80 -4.10 11.23 8.36
CA GLY A 80 -4.47 12.42 9.12
C GLY A 80 -5.82 12.29 9.80
N PRO A 81 -6.20 13.30 10.59
CA PRO A 81 -7.44 13.26 11.37
C PRO A 81 -8.63 13.58 10.49
N ARG A 82 -9.16 12.56 9.86
CA ARG A 82 -10.21 12.72 8.86
C ARG A 82 -11.49 13.30 9.44
N SER A 83 -11.80 12.92 10.65
CA SER A 83 -13.03 13.38 11.26
C SER A 83 -13.06 14.88 11.49
N SER A 84 -11.91 15.49 11.59
CA SER A 84 -11.84 16.91 11.86
C SER A 84 -12.08 17.77 10.62
N THR A 85 -12.15 17.16 9.47
CA THR A 85 -12.24 17.92 8.24
C THR A 85 -13.67 18.07 7.74
N GLU A 86 -14.57 17.37 8.32
CA GLU A 86 -15.91 17.37 7.76
C GLU A 86 -16.85 18.16 8.53
#